data_4f38450d0168139058a02a882f0ec145
#
_entry.id   4f38450d0168139058a02a882f0ec145
#
_cell.length_a   1.000
_cell.length_b   1.000
_cell.length_c   1.000
_cell.angle_alpha   90.00
_cell.angle_beta   90.00
_cell.angle_gamma   90.00
#
_symmetry.space_group_name_H-M   'P 1'
#
loop_
_entity.id
_entity.type
_entity.pdbx_description
1 polymer ?
#
loop_
_entity_poly.entity_id
_entity_poly.type
_entity_poly.pdbx_seq_one_letter_code
_entity_poly.pdbx_strand_id
1 'polypeptide(L)'
;MNDRQVALEKRNRLIAKIMPQYDMVSDFAVLPVVPLDDFFDGNWDEWSFANRRAGHDIPPLQECYQILAKIRDRPDVQDVLIAIHESPEADEPLDDEIWPDSDTVYVLASFTEDEFVQMTKQLVPDDAYLGTWSCRTGIKPPLAPELKPGHHVFVLWWD
;
A
#
# COMPACT_ATOMS: atom_id res chain seq x y z
N MET A 1 -1.74 -13.92 25.36
CA MET A 1 -0.91 -13.39 24.27
C MET A 1 -0.77 -11.89 24.48
N ASN A 2 0.46 -11.37 24.50
CA ASN A 2 0.67 -9.94 24.65
C ASN A 2 0.58 -9.20 23.30
N ASP A 3 0.52 -7.88 23.35
CA ASP A 3 0.34 -7.05 22.15
C ASP A 3 1.48 -7.22 21.14
N ARG A 4 2.71 -7.44 21.65
CA ARG A 4 3.87 -7.67 20.79
C ARG A 4 3.73 -8.98 20.00
N GLN A 5 3.26 -10.05 20.62
CA GLN A 5 3.03 -11.32 19.93
C GLN A 5 1.90 -11.22 18.90
N VAL A 6 0.84 -10.48 19.22
CA VAL A 6 -0.27 -10.23 18.29
C VAL A 6 0.23 -9.49 17.06
N ALA A 7 1.04 -8.42 17.27
CA ALA A 7 1.60 -7.65 16.18
C ALA A 7 2.54 -8.50 15.30
N LEU A 8 3.37 -9.34 15.91
CA LEU A 8 4.26 -10.25 15.19
C LEU A 8 3.48 -11.25 14.33
N GLU A 9 2.40 -11.82 14.85
CA GLU A 9 1.55 -12.74 14.09
C GLU A 9 0.88 -12.05 12.90
N LYS A 10 0.41 -10.82 13.09
CA LYS A 10 -0.17 -10.02 12.00
C LYS A 10 0.87 -9.71 10.93
N ARG A 11 2.08 -9.31 11.33
CA ARG A 11 3.21 -9.11 10.42
C ARG A 11 3.51 -10.36 9.61
N ASN A 12 3.62 -11.50 10.26
CA ASN A 12 3.98 -12.75 9.60
C ASN A 12 2.87 -13.22 8.64
N ARG A 13 1.60 -13.00 8.97
CA ARG A 13 0.48 -13.26 8.05
C ARG A 13 0.54 -12.37 6.82
N LEU A 14 0.91 -11.09 7.02
CA LEU A 14 1.09 -10.17 5.91
C LEU A 14 2.22 -10.62 4.99
N ILE A 15 3.38 -10.98 5.54
CA ILE A 15 4.53 -11.49 4.78
C ILE A 15 4.16 -12.75 4.01
N ALA A 16 3.33 -13.63 4.59
CA ALA A 16 2.86 -14.83 3.91
C ALA A 16 1.99 -14.54 2.68
N LYS A 17 1.37 -13.36 2.59
CA LYS A 17 0.65 -12.91 1.40
C LYS A 17 1.59 -12.25 0.38
N ILE A 18 2.69 -11.68 0.84
CA ILE A 18 3.63 -10.94 -0.01
C ILE A 18 4.58 -11.88 -0.74
N MET A 19 5.23 -12.79 -0.02
CA MET A 19 6.34 -13.58 -0.55
C MET A 19 5.98 -14.44 -1.76
N PRO A 20 4.82 -15.13 -1.80
CA PRO A 20 4.47 -15.93 -2.98
C PRO A 20 4.30 -15.12 -4.26
N GLN A 21 4.00 -13.83 -4.15
CA GLN A 21 3.79 -12.99 -5.32
C GLN A 21 5.08 -12.78 -6.12
N TYR A 22 6.23 -12.82 -5.48
CA TYR A 22 7.53 -12.71 -6.16
C TYR A 22 7.77 -13.89 -7.11
N ASP A 23 7.22 -15.06 -6.81
CA ASP A 23 7.37 -16.25 -7.65
C ASP A 23 6.38 -16.28 -8.83
N MET A 24 5.33 -15.46 -8.77
CA MET A 24 4.28 -15.40 -9.81
C MET A 24 4.64 -14.50 -10.98
N VAL A 25 5.58 -13.56 -10.78
CA VAL A 25 5.97 -12.58 -11.79
C VAL A 25 7.48 -12.45 -11.79
N SER A 26 8.09 -12.48 -12.98
CA SER A 26 9.55 -12.37 -13.13
C SER A 26 10.04 -10.94 -13.35
N ASP A 27 9.15 -9.95 -13.41
CA ASP A 27 9.50 -8.55 -13.66
C ASP A 27 9.60 -7.79 -12.34
N PHE A 28 10.75 -7.19 -12.07
CA PHE A 28 11.02 -6.43 -10.83
C PHE A 28 10.15 -5.17 -10.69
N ALA A 29 9.60 -4.65 -11.79
CA ALA A 29 8.70 -3.50 -11.73
C ALA A 29 7.31 -3.86 -11.18
N VAL A 30 6.97 -5.15 -11.12
CA VAL A 30 5.68 -5.62 -10.61
C VAL A 30 5.83 -5.93 -9.12
N LEU A 31 5.57 -4.93 -8.30
CA LEU A 31 5.62 -5.08 -6.85
C LEU A 31 4.40 -5.87 -6.34
N PRO A 32 4.58 -6.68 -5.28
CA PRO A 32 3.43 -7.30 -4.60
C PRO A 32 2.47 -6.25 -4.07
N VAL A 33 1.18 -6.56 -4.07
CA VAL A 33 0.17 -5.71 -3.44
C VAL A 33 -0.57 -6.48 -2.35
N VAL A 34 -1.03 -5.75 -1.34
CA VAL A 34 -1.85 -6.28 -0.25
C VAL A 34 -3.04 -5.35 -0.02
N PRO A 35 -4.14 -5.87 0.55
CA PRO A 35 -5.26 -5.02 0.94
C PRO A 35 -4.85 -3.97 1.96
N LEU A 36 -5.54 -2.82 1.94
CA LEU A 36 -5.29 -1.71 2.84
C LEU A 36 -5.25 -2.14 4.32
N ASP A 37 -6.27 -2.86 4.77
CA ASP A 37 -6.37 -3.26 6.17
C ASP A 37 -5.22 -4.17 6.59
N ASP A 38 -4.81 -5.08 5.71
CA ASP A 38 -3.73 -6.03 6.02
C ASP A 38 -2.39 -5.32 6.24
N PHE A 39 -2.14 -4.23 5.50
CA PHE A 39 -0.91 -3.47 5.69
C PHE A 39 -0.89 -2.69 7.01
N PHE A 40 -2.03 -2.10 7.37
CA PHE A 40 -2.08 -1.21 8.53
C PHE A 40 -2.45 -1.92 9.83
N ASP A 41 -3.12 -3.08 9.79
CA ASP A 41 -3.54 -3.78 11.00
C ASP A 41 -2.35 -4.31 11.80
N GLY A 42 -2.16 -3.76 12.99
CA GLY A 42 -1.04 -4.11 13.87
C GLY A 42 0.31 -3.49 13.48
N ASN A 43 0.35 -2.68 12.42
CA ASN A 43 1.59 -2.02 12.00
C ASN A 43 1.99 -0.95 13.03
N TRP A 44 3.15 -1.17 13.66
CA TRP A 44 3.74 -0.25 14.64
C TRP A 44 4.84 0.62 14.04
N ASP A 45 5.28 0.34 12.81
CA ASP A 45 6.47 0.95 12.21
C ASP A 45 6.09 2.19 11.41
N GLU A 46 6.23 3.35 12.04
CA GLU A 46 5.94 4.64 11.40
C GLU A 46 6.79 4.89 10.15
N TRP A 47 7.94 4.24 10.04
CA TRP A 47 8.84 4.38 8.90
C TRP A 47 8.48 3.48 7.72
N SER A 48 7.50 2.59 7.88
CA SER A 48 7.14 1.61 6.86
C SER A 48 6.32 2.17 5.71
N PHE A 49 5.79 3.40 5.83
CA PHE A 49 4.85 3.95 4.86
C PHE A 49 5.27 5.33 4.36
N ALA A 50 5.08 5.53 3.04
CA ALA A 50 5.18 6.83 2.38
C ALA A 50 6.58 7.45 2.41
N ASN A 51 7.62 6.62 2.46
CA ASN A 51 9.02 7.04 2.46
C ASN A 51 9.32 8.17 3.45
N ARG A 52 8.81 8.05 4.66
CA ARG A 52 8.93 9.08 5.70
C ARG A 52 10.37 9.49 5.98
N ARG A 53 11.33 8.56 5.77
CA ARG A 53 12.77 8.82 5.94
C ARG A 53 13.32 9.90 5.02
N ALA A 54 12.64 10.18 3.91
CA ALA A 54 13.03 11.26 3.00
C ALA A 54 12.67 12.66 3.51
N GLY A 55 12.04 12.77 4.70
CA GLY A 55 11.73 14.06 5.34
C GLY A 55 10.38 14.65 4.97
N HIS A 56 9.49 13.87 4.39
CA HIS A 56 8.12 14.32 4.10
C HIS A 56 7.33 14.52 5.39
N ASP A 57 6.52 15.58 5.43
CA ASP A 57 5.64 15.89 6.57
C ASP A 57 4.32 15.12 6.44
N ILE A 58 4.40 13.82 6.63
CA ILE A 58 3.29 12.89 6.44
C ILE A 58 2.61 12.65 7.79
N PRO A 59 1.26 12.56 7.83
CA PRO A 59 0.55 12.26 9.07
C PRO A 59 1.00 10.92 9.68
N PRO A 60 0.75 10.69 10.98
CA PRO A 60 1.00 9.39 11.60
C PRO A 60 0.27 8.25 10.87
N LEU A 61 0.77 7.02 10.99
CA LEU A 61 0.19 5.85 10.31
C LEU A 61 -1.32 5.73 10.50
N GLN A 62 -1.81 5.92 11.73
CA GLN A 62 -3.23 5.81 12.04
C GLN A 62 -4.06 6.81 11.23
N GLU A 63 -3.56 8.02 11.08
CA GLU A 63 -4.22 9.06 10.30
C GLU A 63 -4.17 8.75 8.80
N CYS A 64 -3.04 8.26 8.31
CA CYS A 64 -2.92 7.80 6.92
C CYS A 64 -3.93 6.69 6.64
N TYR A 65 -4.05 5.73 7.54
CA TYR A 65 -5.04 4.66 7.41
C TYR A 65 -6.46 5.23 7.35
N GLN A 66 -6.81 6.15 8.24
CA GLN A 66 -8.16 6.74 8.27
C GLN A 66 -8.50 7.46 6.98
N ILE A 67 -7.56 8.21 6.42
CA ILE A 67 -7.75 8.90 5.14
C ILE A 67 -7.97 7.89 4.01
N LEU A 68 -7.12 6.88 3.91
CA LEU A 68 -7.21 5.87 2.87
C LEU A 68 -8.45 4.98 3.02
N ALA A 69 -8.83 4.63 4.25
CA ALA A 69 -10.02 3.84 4.51
C ALA A 69 -11.29 4.61 4.13
N LYS A 70 -11.33 5.91 4.38
CA LYS A 70 -12.45 6.76 3.97
C LYS A 70 -12.57 6.82 2.44
N ILE A 71 -11.45 6.86 1.74
CA ILE A 71 -11.44 6.78 0.27
C ILE A 71 -11.96 5.41 -0.19
N ARG A 72 -11.45 4.33 0.39
CA ARG A 72 -11.87 2.95 0.05
C ARG A 72 -13.37 2.76 0.18
N ASP A 73 -13.98 3.35 1.20
CA ASP A 73 -15.40 3.17 1.50
C ASP A 73 -16.33 4.01 0.63
N ARG A 74 -15.79 4.82 -0.29
CA ARG A 74 -16.59 5.59 -1.24
C ARG A 74 -17.26 4.68 -2.27
N PRO A 75 -18.49 5.00 -2.70
CA PRO A 75 -19.19 4.19 -3.71
C PRO A 75 -18.51 4.19 -5.09
N ASP A 76 -17.70 5.19 -5.39
CA ASP A 76 -16.95 5.29 -6.66
C ASP A 76 -15.55 4.66 -6.58
N VAL A 77 -15.20 4.00 -5.49
CA VAL A 77 -13.93 3.31 -5.30
C VAL A 77 -14.16 1.80 -5.23
N GLN A 78 -13.43 1.07 -6.08
CA GLN A 78 -13.45 -0.39 -6.10
C GLN A 78 -12.58 -0.98 -5.01
N ASP A 79 -11.35 -0.47 -4.85
CA ASP A 79 -10.39 -0.98 -3.87
C ASP A 79 -9.24 0.00 -3.67
N VAL A 80 -8.54 -0.16 -2.55
CA VAL A 80 -7.28 0.53 -2.24
C VAL A 80 -6.24 -0.55 -1.90
N LEU A 81 -5.16 -0.58 -2.65
CA LEU A 81 -4.11 -1.58 -2.53
C LEU A 81 -2.78 -0.94 -2.17
N ILE A 82 -2.05 -1.56 -1.27
CA ILE A 82 -0.73 -1.11 -0.85
C ILE A 82 0.32 -1.93 -1.59
N ALA A 83 1.17 -1.27 -2.39
CA ALA A 83 2.27 -1.93 -3.07
C ALA A 83 3.47 -2.05 -2.12
N ILE A 84 4.10 -3.21 -2.08
CA ILE A 84 5.20 -3.49 -1.15
C ILE A 84 6.53 -3.30 -1.88
N HIS A 85 7.32 -2.35 -1.38
CA HIS A 85 8.65 -2.05 -1.91
C HIS A 85 9.70 -3.02 -1.39
N GLU A 86 9.74 -3.23 -0.06
CA GLU A 86 10.62 -4.19 0.60
C GLU A 86 9.84 -4.95 1.67
N SER A 87 10.22 -6.19 1.90
CA SER A 87 9.61 -7.01 2.94
C SER A 87 10.68 -7.79 3.71
N PRO A 88 10.63 -7.79 5.05
CA PRO A 88 11.47 -8.69 5.84
C PRO A 88 11.03 -10.14 5.62
N GLU A 89 11.90 -11.08 6.00
CA GLU A 89 11.53 -12.48 6.06
C GLU A 89 10.68 -12.76 7.32
N ALA A 90 9.85 -13.79 7.26
CA ALA A 90 8.89 -14.09 8.33
C ALA A 90 9.55 -14.47 9.67
N ASP A 91 10.79 -14.91 9.65
CA ASP A 91 11.54 -15.33 10.84
C ASP A 91 12.46 -14.23 11.39
N GLU A 92 12.47 -13.05 10.82
CA GLU A 92 13.25 -11.94 11.35
C GLU A 92 12.72 -11.52 12.73
N PRO A 93 13.62 -11.18 13.66
CA PRO A 93 13.22 -10.77 15.02
C PRO A 93 12.33 -9.53 15.00
N LEU A 94 11.34 -9.51 15.88
CA LEU A 94 10.41 -8.38 15.99
C LEU A 94 11.10 -7.09 16.47
N ASP A 95 12.14 -7.24 17.27
CA ASP A 95 12.90 -6.09 17.80
C ASP A 95 13.73 -5.37 16.74
N ASP A 96 13.85 -5.93 15.53
CA ASP A 96 14.38 -5.21 14.37
C ASP A 96 13.42 -4.14 13.87
N GLU A 97 12.19 -4.11 14.39
CA GLU A 97 11.16 -3.11 14.09
C GLU A 97 10.86 -2.98 12.60
N ILE A 98 10.97 -4.09 11.88
CA ILE A 98 10.79 -4.09 10.44
C ILE A 98 9.40 -4.60 10.08
N TRP A 99 8.61 -3.73 9.49
CA TRP A 99 7.35 -4.05 8.82
C TRP A 99 7.58 -3.98 7.31
N PRO A 100 6.85 -4.74 6.48
CA PRO A 100 6.91 -4.54 5.03
C PRO A 100 6.73 -3.07 4.67
N ASP A 101 7.52 -2.58 3.71
CA ASP A 101 7.66 -1.16 3.42
C ASP A 101 6.92 -0.79 2.14
N SER A 102 6.26 0.37 2.14
CA SER A 102 5.52 0.86 0.98
C SER A 102 5.75 2.34 0.73
N ASP A 103 5.98 2.67 -0.53
CA ASP A 103 6.01 4.04 -1.03
C ASP A 103 4.99 4.27 -2.16
N THR A 104 4.12 3.31 -2.42
CA THR A 104 3.17 3.36 -3.53
C THR A 104 1.83 2.77 -3.13
N VAL A 105 0.75 3.51 -3.43
CA VAL A 105 -0.63 3.09 -3.21
C VAL A 105 -1.39 3.13 -4.52
N TYR A 106 -2.15 2.07 -4.81
CA TYR A 106 -3.07 2.04 -5.94
C TYR A 106 -4.50 2.23 -5.45
N VAL A 107 -5.21 3.16 -6.07
CA VAL A 107 -6.65 3.38 -5.82
C VAL A 107 -7.41 3.07 -7.11
N LEU A 108 -8.29 2.09 -7.05
CA LEU A 108 -9.10 1.66 -8.20
C LEU A 108 -10.45 2.35 -8.11
N ALA A 109 -10.74 3.26 -9.04
CA ALA A 109 -11.89 4.14 -8.91
C ALA A 109 -12.39 4.67 -10.24
N SER A 110 -13.60 5.25 -10.19
CA SER A 110 -14.25 5.89 -11.34
C SER A 110 -14.30 7.42 -11.25
N PHE A 111 -13.74 8.02 -10.20
CA PHE A 111 -13.65 9.49 -10.09
C PHE A 111 -12.58 10.07 -11.04
N THR A 112 -12.41 11.39 -11.04
CA THR A 112 -11.43 12.07 -11.90
C THR A 112 -10.07 12.19 -11.22
N GLU A 113 -9.02 12.43 -12.01
CA GLU A 113 -7.69 12.70 -11.49
C GLU A 113 -7.68 13.93 -10.56
N ASP A 114 -8.39 14.99 -10.92
CA ASP A 114 -8.48 16.20 -10.09
C ASP A 114 -9.09 15.90 -8.72
N GLU A 115 -10.15 15.10 -8.68
CA GLU A 115 -10.75 14.66 -7.43
C GLU A 115 -9.76 13.85 -6.60
N PHE A 116 -9.01 12.96 -7.24
CA PHE A 116 -7.99 12.14 -6.57
C PHE A 116 -6.90 13.00 -5.94
N VAL A 117 -6.38 13.97 -6.69
CA VAL A 117 -5.36 14.90 -6.19
C VAL A 117 -5.86 15.65 -4.95
N GLN A 118 -7.11 16.12 -4.98
CA GLN A 118 -7.67 16.88 -3.87
C GLN A 118 -7.88 16.02 -2.62
N MET A 119 -8.42 14.82 -2.77
CA MET A 119 -8.72 13.98 -1.61
C MET A 119 -7.48 13.34 -0.97
N THR A 120 -6.33 13.37 -1.63
CA THR A 120 -5.08 12.77 -1.14
C THR A 120 -4.05 13.80 -0.68
N LYS A 121 -4.36 15.07 -0.75
CA LYS A 121 -3.43 16.17 -0.40
C LYS A 121 -2.83 16.03 1.00
N GLN A 122 -3.62 15.62 1.97
CA GLN A 122 -3.18 15.49 3.36
C GLN A 122 -2.11 14.42 3.56
N LEU A 123 -1.99 13.50 2.61
CA LEU A 123 -0.96 12.45 2.63
C LEU A 123 0.38 12.93 2.09
N VAL A 124 0.44 14.14 1.56
CA VAL A 124 1.66 14.79 1.04
C VAL A 124 2.43 13.89 0.06
N PRO A 125 1.77 13.29 -0.95
CA PRO A 125 2.50 12.49 -1.94
C PRO A 125 3.36 13.38 -2.84
N ASP A 126 4.47 12.85 -3.34
CA ASP A 126 5.25 13.51 -4.38
C ASP A 126 4.47 13.56 -5.69
N ASP A 127 3.70 12.50 -5.96
CA ASP A 127 2.85 12.45 -7.12
C ASP A 127 1.53 11.73 -6.81
N ALA A 128 0.44 12.25 -7.38
CA ALA A 128 -0.89 11.67 -7.31
C ALA A 128 -1.52 11.80 -8.69
N TYR A 129 -1.72 10.66 -9.39
CA TYR A 129 -2.05 10.74 -10.81
C TYR A 129 -2.86 9.54 -11.30
N LEU A 130 -3.54 9.74 -12.42
CA LEU A 130 -4.14 8.66 -13.20
C LEU A 130 -3.01 7.93 -13.93
N GLY A 131 -2.79 6.69 -13.59
CA GLY A 131 -1.66 5.92 -14.08
C GLY A 131 -2.02 4.54 -14.58
N THR A 132 -1.10 3.63 -14.37
CA THR A 132 -1.27 2.22 -14.72
C THR A 132 -0.54 1.33 -13.71
N TRP A 133 -0.80 0.03 -13.79
CA TRP A 133 -0.11 -0.95 -12.95
C TRP A 133 1.40 -0.93 -13.18
N SER A 134 2.14 -1.13 -12.07
CA SER A 134 3.57 -1.41 -12.10
C SER A 134 4.36 -0.41 -12.94
N CYS A 135 4.17 0.86 -12.68
CA CYS A 135 4.79 1.96 -13.39
C CYS A 135 4.47 1.95 -14.88
N ARG A 136 5.45 1.58 -15.70
CA ARG A 136 5.34 1.67 -17.16
C ARG A 136 4.93 0.37 -17.83
N THR A 137 4.96 -0.75 -17.11
CA THR A 137 4.73 -2.07 -17.71
C THR A 137 3.26 -2.35 -17.94
N GLY A 138 2.37 -1.78 -17.12
CA GLY A 138 0.95 -2.08 -17.17
C GLY A 138 0.59 -3.49 -16.67
N ILE A 139 1.57 -4.24 -16.17
CA ILE A 139 1.36 -5.61 -15.68
C ILE A 139 0.66 -5.56 -14.33
N LYS A 140 -0.52 -6.16 -14.27
CA LYS A 140 -1.31 -6.21 -13.03
C LYS A 140 -0.62 -7.11 -11.99
N PRO A 141 -0.42 -6.62 -10.73
CA PRO A 141 0.08 -7.48 -9.66
C PRO A 141 -0.82 -8.70 -9.44
N PRO A 142 -0.25 -9.86 -9.03
CA PRO A 142 -1.02 -11.11 -8.95
C PRO A 142 -2.27 -11.05 -8.08
N LEU A 143 -2.23 -10.35 -6.95
CA LEU A 143 -3.39 -10.26 -6.04
C LEU A 143 -4.32 -9.09 -6.35
N ALA A 144 -4.00 -8.25 -7.33
CA ALA A 144 -4.89 -7.15 -7.70
C ALA A 144 -6.11 -7.69 -8.45
N PRO A 145 -7.31 -7.16 -8.17
CA PRO A 145 -8.51 -7.57 -8.88
C PRO A 145 -8.55 -7.01 -10.30
N GLU A 146 -9.38 -7.60 -11.15
CA GLU A 146 -9.69 -7.01 -12.44
C GLU A 146 -10.48 -5.71 -12.22
N LEU A 147 -10.19 -4.70 -13.03
CA LEU A 147 -10.89 -3.42 -12.94
C LEU A 147 -12.35 -3.57 -13.37
N LYS A 148 -13.26 -3.02 -12.57
CA LYS A 148 -14.67 -2.90 -12.94
C LYS A 148 -14.81 -1.92 -14.12
N PRO A 149 -15.89 -2.04 -14.92
CA PRO A 149 -16.14 -1.07 -16.00
C PRO A 149 -16.11 0.37 -15.49
N GLY A 150 -15.43 1.25 -16.23
CA GLY A 150 -15.30 2.66 -15.87
C GLY A 150 -14.32 2.97 -14.75
N HIS A 151 -13.68 1.97 -14.16
CA HIS A 151 -12.66 2.16 -13.13
C HIS A 151 -11.27 2.17 -13.73
N HIS A 152 -10.39 2.97 -13.11
CA HIS A 152 -9.01 3.18 -13.54
C HIS A 152 -8.07 3.04 -12.36
N VAL A 153 -6.77 2.91 -12.64
CA VAL A 153 -5.72 2.82 -11.64
C VAL A 153 -5.20 4.23 -11.35
N PHE A 154 -5.42 4.70 -10.14
CA PHE A 154 -4.82 5.94 -9.64
C PHE A 154 -3.66 5.60 -8.73
N VAL A 155 -2.58 6.36 -8.81
CA VAL A 155 -1.33 6.07 -8.12
C VAL A 155 -0.97 7.21 -7.18
N LEU A 156 -0.65 6.84 -5.93
CA LEU A 156 0.04 7.72 -4.99
C LEU A 156 1.48 7.22 -4.86
N TRP A 157 2.42 8.14 -4.94
CA TRP A 157 3.84 7.79 -4.85
C TRP A 157 4.60 8.81 -4.01
N TRP A 158 5.51 8.29 -3.19
CA TRP A 158 6.42 9.08 -2.36
C TRP A 158 7.86 8.70 -2.69
N ASP A 159 8.68 9.70 -3.05
CA ASP A 159 10.09 9.51 -3.42
C ASP A 159 10.99 9.46 -2.18
#